data_9c3c1ef5f9667a7df0d8393b5d87a360
#
_entry.id   9c3c1ef5f9667a7df0d8393b5d87a360
#
_cell.length_a   1.000
_cell.length_b   1.000
_cell.length_c   1.000
_cell.angle_alpha   90.00
_cell.angle_beta   90.00
_cell.angle_gamma   90.00
#
_symmetry.space_group_name_H-M   'P 1'
#
loop_
_entity.id
_entity.type
_entity.pdbx_description
1 polymer ?
#
loop_
_entity_poly.entity_id
_entity_poly.type
_entity_poly.pdbx_seq_one_letter_code
_entity_poly.pdbx_strand_id
1 'polypeptide(L)'
;AHDYRYFPDPDLPPLVIAPQWVERVRAEMPELPRLMADRFQRDYGLPAYDAAMMTQSKATAAFFEAAARACGQAKLVANWLMGELSRRLNAADATIESSPVNAAQLAALIGRIVGGTISNNGARQVFDALWTGAGREVDAVIEAQGLKQMSDSGELERAQATTRAVSEGSLPPLPAARLVQALEGSALGSRPAR
;
A
#
# COMPACT_ATOMS: atom_id res chain seq x y z
N ALA A 1 26.46 40.92 -28.24
CA ALA A 1 26.54 41.48 -26.90
C ALA A 1 27.39 40.54 -26.03
N HIS A 2 28.56 41.03 -25.60
CA HIS A 2 29.38 40.27 -24.67
C HIS A 2 28.65 40.26 -23.32
N ASP A 3 28.39 39.05 -22.80
CA ASP A 3 27.74 38.89 -21.50
C ASP A 3 28.80 39.05 -20.39
N TYR A 4 28.88 40.23 -19.80
CA TYR A 4 29.84 40.58 -18.72
C TYR A 4 29.73 39.67 -17.49
N ARG A 5 28.73 38.85 -17.37
CA ARG A 5 28.54 37.91 -16.26
C ARG A 5 29.55 36.76 -16.23
N TYR A 6 30.28 36.54 -17.33
CA TYR A 6 31.29 35.47 -17.43
C TYR A 6 32.73 35.95 -17.25
N PHE A 7 32.94 37.21 -16.90
CA PHE A 7 34.27 37.69 -16.58
C PHE A 7 34.66 37.24 -15.16
N PRO A 8 35.87 36.67 -14.99
CA PRO A 8 36.38 36.41 -13.65
C PRO A 8 36.40 37.69 -12.82
N ASP A 9 35.92 37.61 -11.59
CA ASP A 9 36.04 38.69 -10.65
C ASP A 9 37.51 38.86 -10.26
N PRO A 10 38.14 40.05 -10.44
CA PRO A 10 39.54 40.23 -10.17
C PRO A 10 39.90 40.07 -8.68
N ASP A 11 38.91 40.20 -7.79
CA ASP A 11 39.11 40.09 -6.34
C ASP A 11 38.99 38.65 -5.84
N LEU A 12 38.55 37.69 -6.70
CA LEU A 12 38.43 36.30 -6.34
C LEU A 12 39.59 35.46 -6.91
N PRO A 13 40.36 34.76 -6.07
CA PRO A 13 41.36 33.82 -6.56
C PRO A 13 40.71 32.67 -7.30
N PRO A 14 41.42 32.10 -8.31
CA PRO A 14 40.90 30.92 -9.02
C PRO A 14 40.58 29.77 -8.06
N LEU A 15 39.36 29.23 -8.17
CA LEU A 15 38.97 28.05 -7.42
C LEU A 15 39.61 26.81 -8.07
N VAL A 16 40.56 26.19 -7.40
CA VAL A 16 41.20 24.95 -7.84
C VAL A 16 40.60 23.78 -7.05
N ILE A 17 39.83 22.94 -7.76
CA ILE A 17 39.24 21.72 -7.19
C ILE A 17 40.13 20.54 -7.52
N ALA A 18 40.71 19.92 -6.50
CA ALA A 18 41.53 18.71 -6.70
C ALA A 18 40.70 17.54 -7.24
N PRO A 19 41.22 16.77 -8.23
CA PRO A 19 40.52 15.61 -8.78
C PRO A 19 40.08 14.59 -7.72
N GLN A 20 40.90 14.40 -6.68
CA GLN A 20 40.59 13.50 -5.56
C GLN A 20 39.33 13.93 -4.78
N TRP A 21 39.11 15.26 -4.66
CA TRP A 21 37.90 15.77 -4.05
C TRP A 21 36.66 15.47 -4.89
N VAL A 22 36.77 15.64 -6.22
CA VAL A 22 35.66 15.32 -7.15
C VAL A 22 35.30 13.82 -7.09
N GLU A 23 36.32 12.94 -7.08
CA GLU A 23 36.09 11.50 -6.98
C GLU A 23 35.44 11.10 -5.66
N ARG A 24 35.87 11.70 -4.54
CA ARG A 24 35.25 11.49 -3.24
C ARG A 24 33.78 11.89 -3.24
N VAL A 25 33.47 13.11 -3.71
CA VAL A 25 32.07 13.58 -3.80
C VAL A 25 31.25 12.67 -4.71
N ARG A 26 31.81 12.22 -5.83
CA ARG A 26 31.12 11.28 -6.73
C ARG A 26 30.82 9.94 -6.06
N ALA A 27 31.76 9.42 -5.26
CA ALA A 27 31.57 8.17 -4.53
C ALA A 27 30.54 8.29 -3.39
N GLU A 28 30.44 9.45 -2.77
CA GLU A 28 29.50 9.73 -1.69
C GLU A 28 28.13 10.21 -2.20
N MET A 29 28.02 10.52 -3.48
CA MET A 29 26.80 11.06 -4.07
C MET A 29 25.68 10.00 -4.05
N PRO A 30 24.49 10.30 -3.51
CA PRO A 30 23.37 9.38 -3.56
C PRO A 30 22.91 9.16 -5.00
N GLU A 31 22.26 8.02 -5.22
CA GLU A 31 21.64 7.72 -6.50
C GLU A 31 20.72 8.86 -6.96
N LEU A 32 20.93 9.32 -8.18
CA LEU A 32 20.12 10.41 -8.75
C LEU A 32 18.69 9.94 -9.04
N PRO A 33 17.67 10.80 -8.91
CA PRO A 33 16.28 10.42 -9.10
C PRO A 33 15.99 9.75 -10.45
N ARG A 34 16.63 10.23 -11.52
CA ARG A 34 16.47 9.63 -12.87
C ARG A 34 17.04 8.20 -12.95
N LEU A 35 18.23 7.99 -12.41
CA LEU A 35 18.85 6.65 -12.41
C LEU A 35 18.06 5.70 -11.53
N MET A 36 17.55 6.20 -10.40
CA MET A 36 16.66 5.45 -9.52
C MET A 36 15.34 5.08 -10.20
N ALA A 37 14.74 6.00 -10.97
CA ALA A 37 13.53 5.71 -11.75
C ALA A 37 13.78 4.65 -12.83
N ASP A 38 14.90 4.72 -13.54
CA ASP A 38 15.30 3.71 -14.51
C ASP A 38 15.53 2.35 -13.83
N ARG A 39 16.13 2.34 -12.65
CA ARG A 39 16.28 1.13 -11.83
C ARG A 39 14.93 0.58 -11.37
N PHE A 40 14.01 1.41 -10.94
CA PHE A 40 12.66 0.97 -10.52
C PHE A 40 11.85 0.36 -11.66
N GLN A 41 12.01 0.88 -12.87
CA GLN A 41 11.41 0.26 -14.07
C GLN A 41 12.00 -1.13 -14.32
N ARG A 42 13.32 -1.25 -14.28
CA ARG A 42 14.02 -2.50 -14.59
C ARG A 42 13.83 -3.56 -13.50
N ASP A 43 14.03 -3.18 -12.23
CA ASP A 43 14.13 -4.15 -11.13
C ASP A 43 12.75 -4.50 -10.56
N TYR A 44 11.79 -3.56 -10.60
CA TYR A 44 10.42 -3.73 -10.06
C TYR A 44 9.34 -3.79 -11.14
N GLY A 45 9.69 -3.65 -12.41
CA GLY A 45 8.74 -3.69 -13.52
C GLY A 45 7.72 -2.55 -13.50
N LEU A 46 8.05 -1.41 -12.89
CA LEU A 46 7.14 -0.27 -12.84
C LEU A 46 7.05 0.43 -14.19
N PRO A 47 5.86 0.94 -14.58
CA PRO A 47 5.75 1.90 -15.67
C PRO A 47 6.58 3.16 -15.40
N ALA A 48 7.05 3.83 -16.45
CA ALA A 48 7.89 5.03 -16.33
C ALA A 48 7.25 6.12 -15.44
N TYR A 49 5.95 6.32 -15.57
CA TYR A 49 5.21 7.28 -14.76
C TYR A 49 5.25 6.91 -13.26
N ASP A 50 4.96 5.66 -12.92
CA ASP A 50 4.96 5.20 -11.53
C ASP A 50 6.38 5.29 -10.93
N ALA A 51 7.39 4.88 -11.69
CA ALA A 51 8.78 4.96 -11.26
C ALA A 51 9.20 6.42 -10.99
N ALA A 52 8.81 7.36 -11.85
CA ALA A 52 9.06 8.78 -11.64
C ALA A 52 8.35 9.31 -10.39
N MET A 53 7.10 8.89 -10.14
CA MET A 53 6.36 9.28 -8.94
C MET A 53 7.00 8.72 -7.65
N MET A 54 7.47 7.47 -7.67
CA MET A 54 8.12 6.85 -6.51
C MET A 54 9.48 7.48 -6.20
N THR A 55 10.12 8.16 -7.15
CA THR A 55 11.45 8.77 -7.00
C THR A 55 11.43 10.29 -6.80
N GLN A 56 10.26 10.89 -6.57
CA GLN A 56 10.13 12.33 -6.31
C GLN A 56 10.83 12.78 -5.02
N SER A 57 10.91 11.92 -4.02
CA SER A 57 11.69 12.15 -2.81
C SER A 57 12.44 10.89 -2.39
N LYS A 58 13.56 11.08 -1.67
CA LYS A 58 14.31 9.94 -1.11
C LYS A 58 13.47 9.12 -0.13
N ALA A 59 12.64 9.80 0.66
CA ALA A 59 11.79 9.15 1.64
C ALA A 59 10.71 8.28 0.96
N THR A 60 10.08 8.79 -0.10
CA THR A 60 9.12 8.02 -0.89
C THR A 60 9.76 6.80 -1.54
N ALA A 61 10.95 6.96 -2.12
CA ALA A 61 11.69 5.87 -2.73
C ALA A 61 12.08 4.80 -1.70
N ALA A 62 12.59 5.20 -0.55
CA ALA A 62 12.94 4.27 0.53
C ALA A 62 11.72 3.52 1.08
N PHE A 63 10.61 4.21 1.28
CA PHE A 63 9.36 3.60 1.71
C PHE A 63 8.84 2.58 0.69
N PHE A 64 8.83 2.97 -0.59
CA PHE A 64 8.44 2.08 -1.69
C PHE A 64 9.31 0.82 -1.73
N GLU A 65 10.65 0.98 -1.74
CA GLU A 65 11.56 -0.17 -1.78
C GLU A 65 11.38 -1.10 -0.59
N ALA A 66 11.26 -0.55 0.62
CA ALA A 66 11.05 -1.35 1.83
C ALA A 66 9.75 -2.17 1.74
N ALA A 67 8.65 -1.55 1.33
CA ALA A 67 7.37 -2.24 1.19
C ALA A 67 7.38 -3.27 0.03
N ALA A 68 7.94 -2.90 -1.13
CA ALA A 68 7.99 -3.76 -2.30
C ALA A 68 8.85 -5.01 -2.06
N ARG A 69 10.00 -4.86 -1.38
CA ARG A 69 10.85 -6.00 -0.99
C ARG A 69 10.15 -6.93 0.00
N ALA A 70 9.40 -6.37 0.95
CA ALA A 70 8.72 -7.16 1.96
C ALA A 70 7.56 -8.00 1.42
N CYS A 71 6.79 -7.50 0.45
CA CYS A 71 5.61 -8.22 -0.07
C CYS A 71 5.79 -8.78 -1.48
N GLY A 72 6.85 -8.43 -2.22
CA GLY A 72 7.07 -8.85 -3.61
C GLY A 72 6.06 -8.30 -4.63
N GLN A 73 5.27 -7.28 -4.27
CA GLN A 73 4.14 -6.76 -5.06
C GLN A 73 4.33 -5.28 -5.42
N ALA A 74 5.43 -4.97 -6.11
CA ALA A 74 5.85 -3.60 -6.39
C ALA A 74 4.76 -2.72 -7.01
N LYS A 75 4.01 -3.25 -8.00
CA LYS A 75 2.93 -2.51 -8.65
C LYS A 75 1.78 -2.16 -7.71
N LEU A 76 1.38 -3.09 -6.83
CA LEU A 76 0.35 -2.83 -5.83
C LEU A 76 0.83 -1.81 -4.79
N VAL A 77 2.09 -1.91 -4.35
CA VAL A 77 2.69 -0.92 -3.44
C VAL A 77 2.66 0.47 -4.07
N ALA A 78 3.09 0.61 -5.33
CA ALA A 78 3.06 1.89 -6.04
C ALA A 78 1.62 2.45 -6.13
N ASN A 79 0.64 1.62 -6.47
CA ASN A 79 -0.76 2.02 -6.53
C ASN A 79 -1.29 2.52 -5.17
N TRP A 80 -0.96 1.82 -4.07
CA TRP A 80 -1.36 2.23 -2.72
C TRP A 80 -0.67 3.52 -2.28
N LEU A 81 0.61 3.69 -2.62
CA LEU A 81 1.35 4.93 -2.34
C LEU A 81 0.76 6.12 -3.10
N MET A 82 0.55 5.99 -4.41
CA MET A 82 0.01 7.08 -5.23
C MET A 82 -1.47 7.38 -4.96
N GLY A 83 -2.23 6.37 -4.54
CA GLY A 83 -3.66 6.48 -4.26
C GLY A 83 -3.93 6.81 -2.78
N GLU A 84 -4.05 5.77 -1.98
CA GLU A 84 -4.60 5.88 -0.62
C GLU A 84 -3.68 6.64 0.32
N LEU A 85 -2.36 6.33 0.31
CA LEU A 85 -1.41 6.99 1.20
C LEU A 85 -1.23 8.47 0.82
N SER A 86 -1.00 8.80 -0.47
CA SER A 86 -0.85 10.19 -0.90
C SER A 86 -2.11 11.02 -0.61
N ARG A 87 -3.29 10.45 -0.82
CA ARG A 87 -4.55 11.12 -0.48
C ARG A 87 -4.62 11.52 0.99
N ARG A 88 -4.20 10.60 1.88
CA ARG A 88 -4.20 10.85 3.32
C ARG A 88 -3.14 11.85 3.76
N LEU A 89 -1.93 11.74 3.22
CA LEU A 89 -0.85 12.67 3.49
C LEU A 89 -1.22 14.09 3.07
N ASN A 90 -1.78 14.25 1.86
CA ASN A 90 -2.23 15.55 1.37
C ASN A 90 -3.36 16.14 2.22
N ALA A 91 -4.32 15.31 2.67
CA ALA A 91 -5.40 15.79 3.53
C ALA A 91 -4.92 16.21 4.93
N ALA A 92 -3.83 15.65 5.40
CA ALA A 92 -3.21 15.96 6.70
C ALA A 92 -2.08 17.00 6.60
N ASP A 93 -1.78 17.52 5.40
CA ASP A 93 -0.62 18.38 5.11
C ASP A 93 0.69 17.78 5.69
N ALA A 94 0.87 16.49 5.47
CA ALA A 94 1.92 15.68 6.06
C ALA A 94 2.85 15.08 5.00
N THR A 95 4.08 14.74 5.40
CA THR A 95 5.05 14.05 4.56
C THR A 95 5.05 12.55 4.84
N ILE A 96 5.66 11.76 3.96
CA ILE A 96 5.72 10.30 4.12
C ILE A 96 6.52 9.88 5.36
N GLU A 97 7.49 10.71 5.80
CA GLU A 97 8.28 10.47 7.01
C GLU A 97 7.42 10.55 8.28
N SER A 98 6.36 11.36 8.25
CA SER A 98 5.42 11.51 9.38
C SER A 98 4.20 10.59 9.26
N SER A 99 4.19 9.68 8.27
CA SER A 99 3.08 8.74 8.09
C SER A 99 2.88 7.84 9.31
N PRO A 100 1.65 7.75 9.85
CA PRO A 100 1.34 6.79 10.91
C PRO A 100 1.49 5.34 10.47
N VAL A 101 1.32 5.07 9.17
CA VAL A 101 1.45 3.74 8.58
C VAL A 101 2.84 3.59 7.99
N ASN A 102 3.59 2.61 8.45
CA ASN A 102 4.93 2.32 7.97
C ASN A 102 4.94 1.33 6.79
N ALA A 103 6.10 1.18 6.14
CA ALA A 103 6.27 0.31 4.97
C ALA A 103 5.96 -1.17 5.26
N ALA A 104 6.28 -1.66 6.46
CA ALA A 104 6.03 -3.04 6.85
C ALA A 104 4.52 -3.31 7.02
N GLN A 105 3.79 -2.38 7.61
CA GLN A 105 2.33 -2.47 7.74
C GLN A 105 1.64 -2.44 6.37
N LEU A 106 2.08 -1.56 5.46
CA LEU A 106 1.55 -1.53 4.10
C LEU A 106 1.85 -2.84 3.36
N ALA A 107 3.05 -3.37 3.49
CA ALA A 107 3.44 -4.66 2.89
C ALA A 107 2.59 -5.82 3.44
N ALA A 108 2.37 -5.88 4.76
CA ALA A 108 1.51 -6.87 5.38
C ALA A 108 0.07 -6.78 4.86
N LEU A 109 -0.48 -5.57 4.78
CA LEU A 109 -1.82 -5.32 4.24
C LEU A 109 -1.95 -5.83 2.79
N ILE A 110 -0.99 -5.47 1.93
CA ILE A 110 -0.95 -5.93 0.53
C ILE A 110 -0.83 -7.46 0.47
N GLY A 111 -0.03 -8.06 1.33
CA GLY A 111 0.07 -9.52 1.43
C GLY A 111 -1.28 -10.19 1.73
N ARG A 112 -2.12 -9.58 2.59
CA ARG A 112 -3.46 -10.10 2.89
C ARG A 112 -4.46 -9.92 1.75
N ILE A 113 -4.31 -8.86 0.94
CA ILE A 113 -5.09 -8.67 -0.29
C ILE A 113 -4.74 -9.76 -1.31
N VAL A 114 -3.45 -9.95 -1.58
CA VAL A 114 -2.97 -10.92 -2.57
C VAL A 114 -3.29 -12.36 -2.14
N GLY A 115 -3.18 -12.65 -0.84
CA GLY A 115 -3.57 -13.93 -0.26
C GLY A 115 -5.08 -14.17 -0.19
N GLY A 116 -5.91 -13.23 -0.64
CA GLY A 116 -7.38 -13.37 -0.62
C GLY A 116 -8.00 -13.36 0.78
N THR A 117 -7.21 -13.00 1.81
CA THR A 117 -7.70 -12.95 3.19
C THR A 117 -8.70 -11.82 3.39
N ILE A 118 -8.52 -10.70 2.69
CA ILE A 118 -9.42 -9.53 2.75
C ILE A 118 -9.68 -9.00 1.34
N SER A 119 -10.83 -8.35 1.14
CA SER A 119 -11.16 -7.63 -0.08
C SER A 119 -10.43 -6.28 -0.15
N ASN A 120 -10.36 -5.68 -1.34
CA ASN A 120 -9.83 -4.33 -1.49
C ASN A 120 -10.58 -3.29 -0.63
N ASN A 121 -11.88 -3.47 -0.44
CA ASN A 121 -12.68 -2.59 0.41
C ASN A 121 -12.36 -2.81 1.89
N GLY A 122 -12.22 -4.06 2.33
CA GLY A 122 -11.74 -4.40 3.68
C GLY A 122 -10.34 -3.84 3.94
N ALA A 123 -9.45 -3.92 2.96
CA ALA A 123 -8.10 -3.37 3.08
C ALA A 123 -8.09 -1.85 3.31
N ARG A 124 -9.00 -1.09 2.70
CA ARG A 124 -9.14 0.34 2.98
C ARG A 124 -9.60 0.60 4.42
N GLN A 125 -10.51 -0.21 4.94
CA GLN A 125 -10.95 -0.10 6.33
C GLN A 125 -9.82 -0.41 7.30
N VAL A 126 -9.02 -1.46 7.03
CA VAL A 126 -7.82 -1.76 7.83
C VAL A 126 -6.82 -0.61 7.76
N PHE A 127 -6.58 -0.06 6.57
CA PHE A 127 -5.69 1.09 6.39
C PHE A 127 -6.17 2.32 7.18
N ASP A 128 -7.48 2.57 7.21
CA ASP A 128 -8.08 3.64 8.01
C ASP A 128 -7.85 3.45 9.50
N ALA A 129 -8.01 2.23 10.00
CA ALA A 129 -7.76 1.91 11.39
C ALA A 129 -6.27 2.07 11.77
N LEU A 130 -5.36 1.67 10.89
CA LEU A 130 -3.92 1.89 11.08
C LEU A 130 -3.58 3.39 11.06
N TRP A 131 -4.18 4.15 10.15
CA TRP A 131 -3.97 5.58 10.01
C TRP A 131 -4.43 6.38 11.23
N THR A 132 -5.58 6.03 11.78
CA THR A 132 -6.15 6.69 12.98
C THR A 132 -5.53 6.19 14.29
N GLY A 133 -4.67 5.19 14.26
CA GLY A 133 -4.06 4.60 15.45
C GLY A 133 -5.02 3.68 16.23
N ALA A 134 -6.16 3.30 15.66
CA ALA A 134 -7.11 2.36 16.26
C ALA A 134 -6.56 0.92 16.32
N GLY A 135 -5.47 0.64 15.59
CA GLY A 135 -4.74 -0.62 15.63
C GLY A 135 -3.30 -0.43 15.19
N ARG A 136 -2.41 -1.35 15.58
CA ARG A 136 -0.99 -1.33 15.19
C ARG A 136 -0.62 -2.48 14.27
N GLU A 137 -1.27 -3.61 14.44
CA GLU A 137 -1.03 -4.83 13.69
C GLU A 137 -2.17 -5.09 12.71
N VAL A 138 -1.82 -5.36 11.46
CA VAL A 138 -2.77 -5.58 10.36
C VAL A 138 -3.72 -6.73 10.68
N ASP A 139 -3.21 -7.85 11.16
CA ASP A 139 -4.00 -9.04 11.45
C ASP A 139 -4.96 -8.83 12.61
N ALA A 140 -4.51 -8.15 13.67
CA ALA A 140 -5.37 -7.81 14.80
C ALA A 140 -6.55 -6.91 14.38
N VAL A 141 -6.32 -5.96 13.47
CA VAL A 141 -7.38 -5.10 12.94
C VAL A 141 -8.36 -5.91 12.08
N ILE A 142 -7.86 -6.81 11.22
CA ILE A 142 -8.69 -7.69 10.38
C ILE A 142 -9.63 -8.53 11.25
N GLU A 143 -9.09 -9.12 12.32
CA GLU A 143 -9.87 -9.95 13.26
C GLU A 143 -10.89 -9.12 14.04
N ALA A 144 -10.46 -7.99 14.59
CA ALA A 144 -11.33 -7.10 15.38
C ALA A 144 -12.50 -6.54 14.58
N GLN A 145 -12.32 -6.31 13.28
CA GLN A 145 -13.35 -5.78 12.40
C GLN A 145 -14.10 -6.86 11.61
N GLY A 146 -13.76 -8.14 11.79
CA GLY A 146 -14.41 -9.24 11.09
C GLY A 146 -14.28 -9.19 9.56
N LEU A 147 -13.19 -8.63 9.05
CA LEU A 147 -12.98 -8.37 7.61
C LEU A 147 -12.41 -9.57 6.84
N LYS A 148 -12.14 -10.67 7.53
CA LYS A 148 -11.63 -11.89 6.92
C LYS A 148 -12.65 -12.43 5.92
N GLN A 149 -12.25 -12.55 4.66
CA GLN A 149 -13.09 -13.20 3.65
C GLN A 149 -13.16 -14.69 3.96
N MET A 150 -14.36 -15.19 4.12
CA MET A 150 -14.59 -16.62 4.13
C MET A 150 -14.54 -17.11 2.66
N SER A 151 -13.35 -17.52 2.23
CA SER A 151 -13.14 -18.18 0.94
C SER A 151 -13.44 -19.69 1.04
N ASP A 152 -14.42 -20.06 1.84
CA ASP A 152 -14.86 -21.44 1.89
C ASP A 152 -15.87 -21.69 0.76
N SER A 153 -15.31 -21.94 -0.44
CA SER A 153 -16.09 -22.45 -1.58
C SER A 153 -16.88 -23.70 -1.19
N GLY A 154 -16.40 -24.47 -0.23
CA GLY A 154 -17.09 -25.64 0.28
C GLY A 154 -18.38 -25.33 1.07
N GLU A 155 -18.43 -24.22 1.81
CA GLU A 155 -19.66 -23.79 2.48
C GLU A 155 -20.67 -23.19 1.49
N LEU A 156 -20.18 -22.43 0.50
CA LEU A 156 -21.04 -21.90 -0.56
C LEU A 156 -21.62 -23.01 -1.44
N GLU A 157 -20.82 -24.01 -1.79
CA GLU A 157 -21.29 -25.21 -2.52
C GLU A 157 -22.29 -26.02 -1.70
N ARG A 158 -22.05 -26.21 -0.39
CA ARG A 158 -23.02 -26.87 0.50
C ARG A 158 -24.31 -26.08 0.62
N ALA A 159 -24.25 -24.76 0.76
CA ALA A 159 -25.44 -23.91 0.79
C ALA A 159 -26.20 -23.95 -0.54
N GLN A 160 -25.51 -23.89 -1.68
CA GLN A 160 -26.11 -24.04 -3.01
C GLN A 160 -26.69 -25.44 -3.23
N ALA A 161 -26.00 -26.51 -2.83
CA ALA A 161 -26.49 -27.87 -2.91
C ALA A 161 -27.72 -28.06 -2.03
N THR A 162 -27.77 -27.49 -0.83
CA THR A 162 -28.93 -27.53 0.05
C THR A 162 -30.13 -26.78 -0.55
N THR A 163 -29.89 -25.59 -1.10
CA THR A 163 -30.93 -24.78 -1.75
C THR A 163 -31.49 -25.50 -2.99
N ARG A 164 -30.61 -26.15 -3.76
CA ARG A 164 -31.00 -26.94 -4.93
C ARG A 164 -31.80 -28.19 -4.54
N ALA A 165 -31.38 -28.91 -3.50
CA ALA A 165 -32.10 -30.09 -2.99
C ALA A 165 -33.49 -29.73 -2.43
N VAL A 166 -33.66 -28.55 -1.85
CA VAL A 166 -34.96 -28.02 -1.40
C VAL A 166 -35.82 -27.63 -2.60
N SER A 167 -35.26 -27.00 -3.63
CA SER A 167 -35.99 -26.62 -4.85
C SER A 167 -36.42 -27.85 -5.72
N GLU A 168 -35.64 -28.92 -5.68
CA GLU A 168 -35.90 -30.18 -6.38
C GLU A 168 -36.79 -31.12 -5.56
N GLY A 169 -37.27 -30.71 -4.39
CA GLY A 169 -38.21 -31.50 -3.56
C GLY A 169 -37.60 -32.71 -2.85
N SER A 170 -36.25 -32.83 -2.86
CA SER A 170 -35.52 -33.95 -2.24
C SER A 170 -35.30 -33.76 -0.73
N LEU A 171 -35.52 -32.52 -0.21
CA LEU A 171 -35.48 -32.19 1.22
C LEU A 171 -36.68 -31.32 1.58
N PRO A 172 -37.28 -31.52 2.78
CA PRO A 172 -38.38 -30.66 3.23
C PRO A 172 -37.88 -29.21 3.38
N PRO A 173 -38.75 -28.21 3.12
CA PRO A 173 -38.36 -26.80 3.29
C PRO A 173 -37.93 -26.55 4.72
N LEU A 174 -36.74 -26.00 4.86
CA LEU A 174 -36.24 -25.59 6.19
C LEU A 174 -37.19 -24.57 6.79
N PRO A 175 -37.59 -24.71 8.07
CA PRO A 175 -38.44 -23.73 8.73
C PRO A 175 -37.82 -22.35 8.62
N ALA A 176 -38.60 -21.36 8.19
CA ALA A 176 -38.17 -19.99 7.90
C ALA A 176 -37.31 -19.35 9.01
N ALA A 177 -37.56 -19.77 10.26
CA ALA A 177 -36.77 -19.33 11.44
C ALA A 177 -35.29 -19.74 11.38
N ARG A 178 -34.91 -20.85 10.75
CA ARG A 178 -33.52 -21.28 10.60
C ARG A 178 -32.80 -20.62 9.42
N LEU A 179 -33.54 -20.24 8.38
CA LEU A 179 -33.01 -19.44 7.27
C LEU A 179 -32.67 -18.00 7.72
N VAL A 180 -33.55 -17.40 8.54
CA VAL A 180 -33.33 -16.08 9.13
C VAL A 180 -32.14 -16.13 10.09
N GLN A 181 -32.00 -17.14 10.93
CA GLN A 181 -30.87 -17.29 11.86
C GLN A 181 -29.52 -17.51 11.14
N ALA A 182 -29.51 -18.24 10.01
CA ALA A 182 -28.31 -18.43 9.21
C ALA A 182 -27.89 -17.14 8.45
N LEU A 183 -28.87 -16.33 8.02
CA LEU A 183 -28.65 -15.03 7.39
C LEU A 183 -28.34 -13.92 8.41
N GLU A 184 -28.95 -13.95 9.57
CA GLU A 184 -28.70 -12.99 10.66
C GLU A 184 -27.38 -13.27 11.37
N GLY A 185 -26.96 -14.51 11.52
CA GLY A 185 -25.64 -14.88 12.02
C GLY A 185 -24.49 -14.42 11.11
N SER A 186 -24.77 -14.23 9.81
CA SER A 186 -23.83 -13.68 8.83
C SER A 186 -23.88 -12.15 8.69
N ALA A 187 -24.96 -11.49 9.19
CA ALA A 187 -25.18 -10.04 9.00
C ALA A 187 -25.16 -9.22 10.30
N LEU A 188 -25.18 -9.84 11.48
CA LEU A 188 -25.26 -9.17 12.78
C LEU A 188 -23.99 -9.26 13.61
N GLY A 189 -22.85 -8.97 12.99
CA GLY A 189 -21.67 -8.50 13.69
C GLY A 189 -21.61 -6.98 13.64
N SER A 190 -22.32 -6.30 14.55
CA SER A 190 -22.09 -4.92 15.02
C SER A 190 -23.17 -3.87 14.73
N ARG A 191 -24.01 -3.72 15.75
CA ARG A 191 -24.47 -2.40 16.18
C ARG A 191 -24.21 -2.29 17.68
N PRO A 192 -23.37 -1.36 18.17
CA PRO A 192 -23.37 -1.01 19.58
C PRO A 192 -24.63 -0.18 19.86
N ALA A 193 -25.41 -0.59 20.87
CA ALA A 193 -26.38 0.24 21.49
C ALA A 193 -25.67 1.37 22.28
N ARG A 194 -26.16 2.60 22.11
CA ARG A 194 -26.05 3.88 22.84
C ARG A 194 -25.03 3.98 23.97
#